data_70446ea95e65620802dca875eea3a801
#
_entry.id   70446ea95e65620802dca875eea3a801
#
_cell.length_a   1.000
_cell.length_b   1.000
_cell.length_c   1.000
_cell.angle_alpha   90.00
_cell.angle_beta   90.00
_cell.angle_gamma   90.00
#
_symmetry.space_group_name_H-M   'P 1'
#
loop_
_entity.id
_entity.type
_entity.pdbx_description
1 polymer ?
#
loop_
_entity_poly.entity_id
_entity_poly.type
_entity_poly.pdbx_seq_one_letter_code
_entity_poly.pdbx_strand_id
1 'polypeptide(L)'
;TSRSSALASKATGFPIALVSAMLACGLTLKDIPCGKYGTLDKYVPDGDYVVIKFARWAFEKFKGVEDKLGTQMRAVGEVMSIGKNYKEAFQKAIRSLETGRYGLGHAKDFDSKTKEQLLSMLITPSSERHFIMYEALRKGATIDEIHDITKVKTYFIQQMKELVEEEEALAAHKGSLPADDRLIAAKKDGFSDKYLSQILEIPEDDIRNRRIALGVEELSLIHI
;
A
#
# COMPACT_ATOMS: atom_id res chain seq x y z
N THR A 1 -9.49 23.22 4.28
CA THR A 1 -8.94 22.01 3.63
C THR A 1 -7.64 21.59 4.26
N SER A 2 -7.48 20.31 4.54
CA SER A 2 -6.25 19.71 5.08
C SER A 2 -5.36 19.17 3.95
N ARG A 3 -4.12 18.75 4.27
CA ARG A 3 -3.26 18.04 3.30
C ARG A 3 -3.93 16.77 2.76
N SER A 4 -4.67 16.05 3.60
CA SER A 4 -5.42 14.86 3.18
C SER A 4 -6.53 15.20 2.18
N SER A 5 -7.20 16.34 2.33
CA SER A 5 -8.19 16.82 1.35
C SER A 5 -7.56 17.14 0.00
N ALA A 6 -6.37 17.74 -0.02
CA ALA A 6 -5.65 18.02 -1.27
C ALA A 6 -5.26 16.73 -2.00
N LEU A 7 -4.81 15.71 -1.26
CA LEU A 7 -4.50 14.41 -1.82
C LEU A 7 -5.76 13.69 -2.34
N ALA A 8 -6.86 13.73 -1.59
CA ALA A 8 -8.14 13.18 -2.02
C ALA A 8 -8.66 13.89 -3.28
N SER A 9 -8.53 15.22 -3.36
CA SER A 9 -8.85 15.99 -4.55
C SER A 9 -8.07 15.52 -5.77
N LYS A 10 -6.75 15.33 -5.61
CA LYS A 10 -5.89 14.81 -6.68
C LYS A 10 -6.25 13.37 -7.05
N ALA A 11 -6.54 12.53 -6.07
CA ALA A 11 -6.87 11.12 -6.29
C ALA A 11 -8.19 10.92 -7.05
N THR A 12 -9.18 11.74 -6.77
CA THR A 12 -10.55 11.62 -7.33
C THR A 12 -10.83 12.55 -8.50
N GLY A 13 -9.95 13.52 -8.76
CA GLY A 13 -10.23 14.63 -9.68
C GLY A 13 -11.29 15.61 -9.17
N PHE A 14 -11.82 15.41 -7.96
CA PHE A 14 -12.86 16.26 -7.40
C PHE A 14 -12.27 17.55 -6.79
N PRO A 15 -12.75 18.75 -7.17
CA PRO A 15 -12.17 20.03 -6.80
C PRO A 15 -12.55 20.45 -5.37
N ILE A 16 -12.09 19.73 -4.34
CA ILE A 16 -12.48 19.92 -2.94
C ILE A 16 -12.26 21.36 -2.47
N ALA A 17 -11.16 22.00 -2.84
CA ALA A 17 -10.84 23.37 -2.41
C ALA A 17 -11.86 24.38 -2.98
N LEU A 18 -12.20 24.29 -4.27
CA LEU A 18 -13.19 25.12 -4.91
C LEU A 18 -14.56 24.96 -4.26
N VAL A 19 -15.01 23.72 -4.09
CA VAL A 19 -16.29 23.41 -3.42
C VAL A 19 -16.31 23.93 -1.99
N SER A 20 -15.22 23.76 -1.24
CA SER A 20 -15.13 24.31 0.12
C SER A 20 -15.26 25.83 0.15
N ALA A 21 -14.68 26.54 -0.82
CA ALA A 21 -14.82 28.00 -0.93
C ALA A 21 -16.26 28.40 -1.25
N MET A 22 -16.92 27.72 -2.17
CA MET A 22 -18.33 27.97 -2.52
C MET A 22 -19.25 27.78 -1.31
N LEU A 23 -19.06 26.70 -0.56
CA LEU A 23 -19.82 26.43 0.67
C LEU A 23 -19.57 27.52 1.73
N ALA A 24 -18.32 27.98 1.88
CA ALA A 24 -17.97 29.05 2.81
C ALA A 24 -18.60 30.41 2.42
N CYS A 25 -18.89 30.61 1.13
CA CYS A 25 -19.63 31.78 0.63
C CYS A 25 -21.14 31.64 0.80
N GLY A 26 -21.64 30.58 1.39
CA GLY A 26 -23.06 30.39 1.70
C GLY A 26 -23.86 29.57 0.68
N LEU A 27 -23.23 29.05 -0.37
CA LEU A 27 -23.87 28.11 -1.29
C LEU A 27 -24.12 26.76 -0.58
N THR A 28 -25.21 26.09 -1.00
CA THR A 28 -25.48 24.71 -0.54
C THR A 28 -25.05 23.71 -1.62
N LEU A 29 -25.04 22.42 -1.29
CA LEU A 29 -24.70 21.36 -2.25
C LEU A 29 -25.69 21.35 -3.45
N LYS A 30 -26.91 21.84 -3.27
CA LYS A 30 -27.94 21.95 -4.33
C LYS A 30 -27.69 23.11 -5.28
N ASP A 31 -26.93 24.11 -4.84
CA ASP A 31 -26.61 25.29 -5.64
C ASP A 31 -25.36 25.12 -6.49
N ILE A 32 -24.54 24.11 -6.19
CA ILE A 32 -23.25 23.89 -6.86
C ILE A 32 -23.45 22.96 -8.06
N PRO A 33 -23.14 23.41 -9.29
CA PRO A 33 -23.22 22.56 -10.49
C PRO A 33 -22.20 21.43 -10.43
N CYS A 34 -22.61 20.23 -10.85
CA CYS A 34 -21.75 19.05 -10.87
C CYS A 34 -21.91 18.21 -12.15
N GLY A 35 -21.47 18.73 -13.27
CA GLY A 35 -21.37 18.04 -14.56
C GLY A 35 -22.56 17.12 -14.86
N LYS A 36 -22.30 15.85 -15.13
CA LYS A 36 -23.33 14.83 -15.46
C LYS A 36 -24.35 14.57 -14.34
N TYR A 37 -24.07 14.97 -13.11
CA TYR A 37 -24.96 14.77 -11.97
C TYR A 37 -25.98 15.94 -11.80
N GLY A 38 -25.82 17.04 -12.53
CA GLY A 38 -26.60 18.24 -12.39
C GLY A 38 -26.14 19.09 -11.21
N THR A 39 -26.38 18.66 -9.98
CA THR A 39 -25.97 19.34 -8.75
C THR A 39 -25.18 18.43 -7.82
N LEU A 40 -24.37 19.04 -6.93
CA LEU A 40 -23.39 18.34 -6.12
C LEU A 40 -24.02 17.41 -5.07
N ASP A 41 -25.23 17.68 -4.62
CA ASP A 41 -25.99 16.79 -3.72
C ASP A 41 -26.31 15.42 -4.32
N LYS A 42 -26.21 15.29 -5.65
CA LYS A 42 -26.43 14.05 -6.40
C LYS A 42 -25.13 13.35 -6.80
N TYR A 43 -23.97 13.91 -6.44
CA TYR A 43 -22.69 13.35 -6.82
C TYR A 43 -22.46 12.00 -6.15
N VAL A 44 -22.11 10.99 -6.94
CA VAL A 44 -21.71 9.65 -6.50
C VAL A 44 -20.33 9.36 -7.07
N PRO A 45 -19.33 9.03 -6.22
CA PRO A 45 -18.02 8.58 -6.71
C PRO A 45 -18.16 7.30 -7.53
N ASP A 46 -17.56 7.27 -8.72
CA ASP A 46 -17.60 6.15 -9.66
C ASP A 46 -16.21 5.61 -10.06
N GLY A 47 -15.20 5.85 -9.25
CA GLY A 47 -13.83 5.37 -9.48
C GLY A 47 -13.70 3.86 -9.29
N ASP A 48 -13.03 3.18 -10.23
CA ASP A 48 -12.77 1.74 -10.24
C ASP A 48 -11.31 1.39 -9.84
N TYR A 49 -10.69 2.25 -9.05
CA TYR A 49 -9.30 2.14 -8.61
C TYR A 49 -9.15 2.36 -7.11
N VAL A 50 -8.05 1.87 -6.56
CA VAL A 50 -7.69 2.06 -5.16
C VAL A 50 -6.53 3.04 -5.06
N VAL A 51 -6.65 4.02 -4.16
CA VAL A 51 -5.58 4.98 -3.84
C VAL A 51 -5.11 4.75 -2.42
N ILE A 52 -3.82 4.54 -2.25
CA ILE A 52 -3.18 4.43 -0.94
C ILE A 52 -2.28 5.63 -0.72
N LYS A 53 -2.50 6.29 0.42
CA LYS A 53 -1.58 7.25 1.00
C LYS A 53 -0.75 6.55 2.06
N PHE A 54 0.58 6.59 1.93
CA PHE A 54 1.49 6.03 2.91
C PHE A 54 2.44 7.11 3.44
N ALA A 55 2.58 7.21 4.76
CA ALA A 55 3.45 8.19 5.38
C ALA A 55 4.92 7.75 5.35
N ARG A 56 5.83 8.69 5.11
CA ARG A 56 7.26 8.51 5.32
C ARG A 56 7.60 9.03 6.71
N TRP A 57 7.88 8.12 7.62
CA TRP A 57 8.40 8.47 8.95
C TRP A 57 9.92 8.53 8.90
N ALA A 58 10.51 9.34 9.76
CA ALA A 58 11.94 9.52 9.84
C ALA A 58 12.38 9.63 11.32
N PHE A 59 11.92 8.70 12.14
CA PHE A 59 12.29 8.62 13.55
C PHE A 59 13.81 8.54 13.72
N GLU A 60 14.48 7.89 12.77
CA GLU A 60 15.94 7.75 12.74
C GLU A 60 16.70 9.09 12.69
N LYS A 61 16.05 10.17 12.25
CA LYS A 61 16.65 11.52 12.18
C LYS A 61 16.59 12.28 13.50
N PHE A 62 15.79 11.82 14.45
CA PHE A 62 15.55 12.50 15.71
C PHE A 62 16.16 11.72 16.88
N LYS A 63 17.34 12.15 17.36
CA LYS A 63 17.99 11.49 18.50
C LYS A 63 17.11 11.55 19.75
N GLY A 64 16.95 10.41 20.42
CA GLY A 64 16.19 10.31 21.67
C GLY A 64 14.66 10.29 21.52
N VAL A 65 14.16 10.20 20.29
CA VAL A 65 12.72 10.03 20.05
C VAL A 65 12.41 8.54 19.83
N GLU A 66 11.51 8.03 20.66
CA GLU A 66 11.00 6.66 20.52
C GLU A 66 10.13 6.54 19.25
N ASP A 67 10.28 5.44 18.50
CA ASP A 67 9.42 5.11 17.36
C ASP A 67 8.07 4.61 17.87
N LYS A 68 7.23 5.56 18.25
CA LYS A 68 5.86 5.31 18.69
C LYS A 68 4.92 6.25 17.97
N LEU A 69 3.94 5.66 17.28
CA LEU A 69 2.88 6.41 16.61
C LEU A 69 1.84 6.88 17.63
N GLY A 70 1.39 8.11 17.49
CA GLY A 70 0.41 8.73 18.37
C GLY A 70 -0.33 9.87 17.67
N THR A 71 -0.88 10.80 18.45
CA THR A 71 -1.66 11.94 17.93
C THR A 71 -0.80 13.06 17.33
N GLN A 72 0.50 13.06 17.57
CA GLN A 72 1.41 14.03 17.02
C GLN A 72 1.83 13.65 15.60
N MET A 73 1.94 14.64 14.70
CA MET A 73 2.42 14.43 13.35
C MET A 73 3.95 14.18 13.35
N ARG A 74 4.36 12.97 12.97
CA ARG A 74 5.77 12.52 12.93
C ARG A 74 6.23 12.19 11.50
N ALA A 75 5.36 12.28 10.52
CA ALA A 75 5.70 12.06 9.13
C ALA A 75 6.46 13.25 8.56
N VAL A 76 7.52 12.98 7.79
CA VAL A 76 8.32 13.98 7.06
C VAL A 76 7.93 14.11 5.61
N GLY A 77 7.11 13.18 5.12
CA GLY A 77 6.60 13.14 3.76
C GLY A 77 5.53 12.08 3.62
N GLU A 78 5.03 11.93 2.41
CA GLU A 78 4.01 10.95 2.08
C GLU A 78 4.09 10.58 0.60
N VAL A 79 3.67 9.36 0.29
CA VAL A 79 3.50 8.90 -1.08
C VAL A 79 2.03 8.63 -1.34
N MET A 80 1.63 8.77 -2.61
CA MET A 80 0.34 8.36 -3.11
C MET A 80 0.56 7.32 -4.21
N SER A 81 -0.09 6.18 -4.10
CA SER A 81 -0.07 5.14 -5.11
C SER A 81 -1.48 4.81 -5.56
N ILE A 82 -1.61 4.41 -6.81
CA ILE A 82 -2.88 4.03 -7.43
C ILE A 82 -2.72 2.61 -7.99
N GLY A 83 -3.73 1.78 -7.79
CA GLY A 83 -3.80 0.42 -8.32
C GLY A 83 -5.23 0.00 -8.61
N LYS A 84 -5.40 -1.09 -9.32
CA LYS A 84 -6.71 -1.70 -9.59
C LYS A 84 -7.31 -2.35 -8.35
N ASN A 85 -6.44 -2.82 -7.45
CA ASN A 85 -6.82 -3.44 -6.18
C ASN A 85 -5.94 -2.93 -5.03
N TYR A 86 -6.32 -3.29 -3.80
CA TYR A 86 -5.61 -2.86 -2.60
C TYR A 86 -4.16 -3.37 -2.56
N LYS A 87 -3.93 -4.65 -2.89
CA LYS A 87 -2.62 -5.30 -2.86
C LYS A 87 -1.63 -4.58 -3.79
N GLU A 88 -2.04 -4.33 -5.03
CA GLU A 88 -1.25 -3.59 -6.02
C GLU A 88 -0.90 -2.19 -5.53
N ALA A 89 -1.90 -1.42 -5.09
CA ALA A 89 -1.70 -0.06 -4.63
C ALA A 89 -0.79 -0.03 -3.38
N PHE A 90 -0.94 -1.00 -2.46
CA PHE A 90 -0.15 -1.05 -1.25
C PHE A 90 1.33 -1.37 -1.51
N GLN A 91 1.63 -2.36 -2.34
CA GLN A 91 3.00 -2.69 -2.71
C GLN A 91 3.67 -1.54 -3.50
N LYS A 92 2.93 -0.88 -4.39
CA LYS A 92 3.40 0.35 -5.07
C LYS A 92 3.75 1.45 -4.06
N ALA A 93 2.93 1.65 -3.03
CA ALA A 93 3.20 2.64 -1.98
C ALA A 93 4.51 2.34 -1.25
N ILE A 94 4.74 1.08 -0.85
CA ILE A 94 5.96 0.65 -0.15
C ILE A 94 7.22 0.98 -0.96
N ARG A 95 7.28 0.57 -2.23
CA ARG A 95 8.46 0.84 -3.05
C ARG A 95 8.67 2.33 -3.34
N SER A 96 7.58 3.10 -3.42
CA SER A 96 7.64 4.56 -3.65
C SER A 96 8.16 5.36 -2.45
N LEU A 97 8.23 4.75 -1.25
CA LEU A 97 8.86 5.37 -0.08
C LEU A 97 10.38 5.46 -0.18
N GLU A 98 11.01 4.74 -1.12
CA GLU A 98 12.46 4.72 -1.35
C GLU A 98 13.27 4.40 -0.08
N THR A 99 12.75 3.46 0.73
CA THR A 99 13.41 2.98 1.96
C THR A 99 14.32 1.76 1.72
N GLY A 100 14.55 1.40 0.45
CA GLY A 100 15.28 0.20 0.06
C GLY A 100 14.44 -1.07 0.12
N ARG A 101 13.14 -0.96 0.37
CA ARG A 101 12.17 -2.06 0.38
C ARG A 101 11.38 -2.08 -0.92
N TYR A 102 11.27 -3.24 -1.54
CA TYR A 102 10.58 -3.43 -2.82
C TYR A 102 9.22 -4.12 -2.68
N GLY A 103 8.89 -4.57 -1.47
CA GLY A 103 7.64 -5.18 -1.06
C GLY A 103 7.51 -5.20 0.46
N LEU A 104 6.49 -5.87 0.97
CA LEU A 104 6.21 -5.97 2.42
C LEU A 104 7.09 -7.00 3.11
N GLY A 105 7.48 -8.07 2.42
CA GLY A 105 8.35 -9.11 2.94
C GLY A 105 9.83 -8.73 2.89
N HIS A 106 10.68 -9.67 3.31
CA HIS A 106 12.13 -9.48 3.39
C HIS A 106 12.55 -8.26 4.23
N ALA A 107 11.78 -7.95 5.27
CA ALA A 107 12.13 -6.92 6.25
C ALA A 107 13.19 -7.50 7.18
N LYS A 108 14.46 -7.16 6.93
CA LYS A 108 15.67 -7.75 7.51
C LYS A 108 15.68 -7.88 9.03
N ASP A 109 14.95 -7.02 9.74
CA ASP A 109 15.03 -6.96 11.21
C ASP A 109 14.07 -7.93 11.92
N PHE A 110 13.22 -8.64 11.18
CA PHE A 110 12.13 -9.44 11.74
C PHE A 110 12.27 -10.95 11.49
N ASP A 111 13.11 -11.36 10.55
CA ASP A 111 13.27 -12.78 10.14
C ASP A 111 13.61 -13.72 11.30
N SER A 112 14.43 -13.26 12.25
CA SER A 112 14.88 -14.05 13.40
C SER A 112 13.88 -14.08 14.56
N LYS A 113 12.77 -13.32 14.48
CA LYS A 113 11.79 -13.20 15.57
C LYS A 113 10.75 -14.31 15.51
N THR A 114 10.29 -14.73 16.69
CA THR A 114 9.16 -15.68 16.79
C THR A 114 7.84 -14.96 16.59
N LYS A 115 6.78 -15.72 16.34
CA LYS A 115 5.40 -15.19 16.25
C LYS A 115 5.01 -14.36 17.49
N GLU A 116 5.32 -14.89 18.68
CA GLU A 116 4.99 -14.27 19.96
C GLU A 116 5.73 -12.94 20.14
N GLN A 117 7.00 -12.90 19.75
CA GLN A 117 7.78 -11.65 19.77
C GLN A 117 7.19 -10.60 18.83
N LEU A 118 6.83 -10.99 17.61
CA LEU A 118 6.21 -10.08 16.63
C LEU A 118 4.86 -9.57 17.11
N LEU A 119 4.00 -10.44 17.65
CA LEU A 119 2.71 -10.02 18.24
C LEU A 119 2.90 -9.07 19.42
N SER A 120 3.89 -9.32 20.29
CA SER A 120 4.23 -8.40 21.38
C SER A 120 4.68 -7.02 20.89
N MET A 121 5.44 -6.95 19.79
CA MET A 121 5.85 -5.68 19.18
C MET A 121 4.69 -4.88 18.60
N LEU A 122 3.60 -5.53 18.20
CA LEU A 122 2.40 -4.87 17.66
C LEU A 122 1.56 -4.15 18.73
N ILE A 123 1.75 -4.43 20.03
CA ILE A 123 1.04 -3.77 21.13
C ILE A 123 1.30 -2.25 21.12
N THR A 124 2.54 -1.85 20.82
CA THR A 124 2.90 -0.44 20.65
C THR A 124 2.99 -0.12 19.16
N PRO A 125 2.11 0.74 18.63
CA PRO A 125 2.15 1.07 17.20
C PRO A 125 3.42 1.84 16.84
N SER A 126 4.21 1.28 15.93
CA SER A 126 5.46 1.86 15.42
C SER A 126 5.37 2.17 13.92
N SER A 127 6.38 2.87 13.38
CA SER A 127 6.51 3.10 11.93
C SER A 127 6.63 1.79 11.13
N GLU A 128 7.14 0.74 11.75
CA GLU A 128 7.40 -0.57 11.16
C GLU A 128 6.21 -1.55 11.26
N ARG A 129 5.09 -1.13 11.87
CA ARG A 129 3.96 -2.01 12.19
C ARG A 129 3.46 -2.86 11.01
N HIS A 130 3.47 -2.34 9.78
CA HIS A 130 3.00 -3.08 8.61
C HIS A 130 3.92 -4.24 8.26
N PHE A 131 5.23 -4.05 8.38
CA PHE A 131 6.22 -5.09 8.15
C PHE A 131 6.21 -6.14 9.27
N ILE A 132 5.98 -5.72 10.51
CA ILE A 132 5.81 -6.62 11.66
C ILE A 132 4.55 -7.47 11.50
N MET A 133 3.41 -6.87 11.07
CA MET A 133 2.18 -7.62 10.78
C MET A 133 2.39 -8.65 9.67
N TYR A 134 3.07 -8.24 8.59
CA TYR A 134 3.34 -9.11 7.45
C TYR A 134 4.19 -10.32 7.86
N GLU A 135 5.26 -10.10 8.63
CA GLU A 135 6.11 -11.18 9.11
C GLU A 135 5.39 -12.05 10.17
N ALA A 136 4.56 -11.47 11.04
CA ALA A 136 3.74 -12.24 11.97
C ALA A 136 2.80 -13.21 11.23
N LEU A 137 2.16 -12.76 10.15
CA LEU A 137 1.34 -13.62 9.29
C LEU A 137 2.16 -14.76 8.68
N ARG A 138 3.38 -14.48 8.20
CA ARG A 138 4.30 -15.50 7.68
C ARG A 138 4.67 -16.54 8.75
N LYS A 139 4.84 -16.12 10.00
CA LYS A 139 5.10 -17.00 11.15
C LYS A 139 3.86 -17.69 11.70
N GLY A 140 2.72 -17.59 11.00
CA GLY A 140 1.48 -18.29 11.35
C GLY A 140 0.57 -17.56 12.36
N ALA A 141 0.72 -16.23 12.50
CA ALA A 141 -0.28 -15.46 13.25
C ALA A 141 -1.60 -15.45 12.48
N THR A 142 -2.70 -15.51 13.21
CA THR A 142 -4.04 -15.42 12.63
C THR A 142 -4.47 -13.97 12.43
N ILE A 143 -5.47 -13.77 11.56
CA ILE A 143 -6.07 -12.46 11.33
C ILE A 143 -6.65 -11.89 12.63
N ASP A 144 -7.32 -12.74 13.41
CA ASP A 144 -7.95 -12.33 14.65
C ASP A 144 -6.92 -11.93 15.72
N GLU A 145 -5.83 -12.68 15.88
CA GLU A 145 -4.72 -12.31 16.78
C GLU A 145 -4.18 -10.91 16.45
N ILE A 146 -3.93 -10.61 15.19
CA ILE A 146 -3.43 -9.30 14.76
C ILE A 146 -4.51 -8.22 14.92
N HIS A 147 -5.76 -8.52 14.55
CA HIS A 147 -6.88 -7.60 14.72
C HIS A 147 -7.07 -7.20 16.18
N ASP A 148 -7.05 -8.16 17.08
CA ASP A 148 -7.30 -7.92 18.51
C ASP A 148 -6.24 -7.04 19.15
N ILE A 149 -4.99 -7.16 18.72
CA ILE A 149 -3.89 -6.33 19.18
C ILE A 149 -3.92 -4.93 18.54
N THR A 150 -4.06 -4.88 17.22
CA THR A 150 -3.83 -3.64 16.45
C THR A 150 -5.09 -2.83 16.21
N LYS A 151 -6.26 -3.45 16.30
CA LYS A 151 -7.57 -2.93 15.87
C LYS A 151 -7.63 -2.53 14.39
N VAL A 152 -6.66 -2.97 13.59
CA VAL A 152 -6.73 -2.87 12.12
C VAL A 152 -7.85 -3.79 11.63
N LYS A 153 -8.71 -3.29 10.74
CA LYS A 153 -9.82 -4.09 10.21
C LYS A 153 -9.32 -5.36 9.53
N THR A 154 -10.01 -6.45 9.76
CA THR A 154 -9.69 -7.79 9.24
C THR A 154 -9.53 -7.82 7.72
N TYR A 155 -10.28 -7.01 6.98
CA TYR A 155 -10.12 -6.85 5.53
C TYR A 155 -8.67 -6.53 5.12
N PHE A 156 -8.02 -5.56 5.78
CA PHE A 156 -6.65 -5.18 5.43
C PHE A 156 -5.62 -6.24 5.82
N ILE A 157 -5.86 -6.92 6.94
CA ILE A 157 -5.02 -8.03 7.39
C ILE A 157 -5.16 -9.22 6.44
N GLN A 158 -6.38 -9.51 5.97
CA GLN A 158 -6.64 -10.53 4.96
C GLN A 158 -5.88 -10.25 3.66
N GLN A 159 -5.88 -9.00 3.17
CA GLN A 159 -5.14 -8.62 1.97
C GLN A 159 -3.62 -8.82 2.13
N MET A 160 -3.08 -8.55 3.33
CA MET A 160 -1.69 -8.85 3.65
C MET A 160 -1.42 -10.35 3.69
N LYS A 161 -2.34 -11.15 4.25
CA LYS A 161 -2.22 -12.59 4.31
C LYS A 161 -2.16 -13.21 2.92
N GLU A 162 -3.02 -12.78 2.01
CA GLU A 162 -3.02 -13.22 0.61
C GLU A 162 -1.68 -12.91 -0.09
N LEU A 163 -1.06 -11.74 0.20
CA LEU A 163 0.27 -11.41 -0.31
C LEU A 163 1.36 -12.34 0.28
N VAL A 164 1.26 -12.69 1.57
CA VAL A 164 2.17 -13.66 2.19
C VAL A 164 2.05 -15.02 1.52
N GLU A 165 0.83 -15.52 1.33
CA GLU A 165 0.56 -16.81 0.71
C GLU A 165 1.09 -16.87 -0.74
N GLU A 166 0.93 -15.79 -1.50
CA GLU A 166 1.50 -15.68 -2.85
C GLU A 166 3.02 -15.62 -2.84
N GLU A 167 3.61 -14.87 -1.91
CA GLU A 167 5.07 -14.79 -1.76
C GLU A 167 5.69 -16.14 -1.40
N GLU A 168 5.11 -16.88 -0.45
CA GLU A 168 5.56 -18.22 -0.07
C GLU A 168 5.45 -19.21 -1.24
N ALA A 169 4.37 -19.11 -2.00
CA ALA A 169 4.18 -19.95 -3.16
C ALA A 169 5.14 -19.60 -4.32
N LEU A 170 5.52 -18.34 -4.47
CA LEU A 170 6.58 -17.92 -5.40
C LEU A 170 7.96 -18.40 -4.92
N ALA A 171 8.23 -18.32 -3.62
CA ALA A 171 9.48 -18.76 -3.04
C ALA A 171 9.76 -20.26 -3.22
N ALA A 172 8.72 -21.07 -3.44
CA ALA A 172 8.88 -22.48 -3.81
C ALA A 172 9.52 -22.69 -5.19
N HIS A 173 9.58 -21.64 -6.04
CA HIS A 173 10.17 -21.67 -7.38
C HIS A 173 11.56 -21.05 -7.46
N LYS A 174 12.31 -20.93 -6.35
CA LYS A 174 13.66 -20.36 -6.34
C LYS A 174 14.56 -20.98 -7.43
N GLY A 175 15.31 -20.12 -8.11
CA GLY A 175 16.21 -20.50 -9.20
C GLY A 175 15.53 -20.67 -10.56
N SER A 176 14.21 -20.43 -10.68
CA SER A 176 13.48 -20.55 -11.95
C SER A 176 12.32 -19.55 -12.05
N LEU A 177 11.90 -19.28 -13.28
CA LEU A 177 10.66 -18.52 -13.52
C LEU A 177 9.45 -19.37 -13.12
N PRO A 178 8.44 -18.79 -12.46
CA PRO A 178 7.16 -19.45 -12.23
C PRO A 178 6.38 -19.60 -13.54
N ALA A 179 5.31 -20.39 -13.52
CA ALA A 179 4.38 -20.47 -14.65
C ALA A 179 3.83 -19.09 -15.03
N ASP A 180 3.52 -18.89 -16.31
CA ASP A 180 3.14 -17.58 -16.86
C ASP A 180 1.90 -16.99 -16.20
N ASP A 181 0.88 -17.80 -15.95
CA ASP A 181 -0.35 -17.40 -15.27
C ASP A 181 -0.05 -16.89 -13.84
N ARG A 182 0.88 -17.55 -13.15
CA ARG A 182 1.31 -17.13 -11.82
C ARG A 182 2.12 -15.84 -11.87
N LEU A 183 3.01 -15.69 -12.83
CA LEU A 183 3.75 -14.43 -13.03
C LEU A 183 2.79 -13.27 -13.27
N ILE A 184 1.80 -13.47 -14.14
CA ILE A 184 0.76 -12.47 -14.43
C ILE A 184 -0.05 -12.13 -13.17
N ALA A 185 -0.44 -13.11 -12.37
CA ALA A 185 -1.18 -12.90 -11.12
C ALA A 185 -0.35 -12.10 -10.10
N ALA A 186 0.90 -12.48 -9.89
CA ALA A 186 1.82 -11.74 -9.02
C ALA A 186 2.00 -10.28 -9.47
N LYS A 187 2.12 -10.03 -10.78
CA LYS A 187 2.19 -8.66 -11.32
C LYS A 187 0.92 -7.87 -11.05
N LYS A 188 -0.26 -8.46 -11.18
CA LYS A 188 -1.56 -7.84 -10.85
C LYS A 188 -1.71 -7.52 -9.37
N ASP A 189 -1.09 -8.31 -8.50
CA ASP A 189 -1.04 -8.08 -7.06
C ASP A 189 0.08 -7.10 -6.62
N GLY A 190 0.83 -6.56 -7.60
CA GLY A 190 1.76 -5.46 -7.38
C GLY A 190 3.21 -5.87 -7.09
N PHE A 191 3.58 -7.14 -7.23
CA PHE A 191 4.97 -7.57 -7.12
C PHE A 191 5.82 -6.93 -8.23
N SER A 192 6.83 -6.14 -7.86
CA SER A 192 7.77 -5.55 -8.83
C SER A 192 8.75 -6.60 -9.36
N ASP A 193 9.32 -6.35 -10.55
CA ASP A 193 10.32 -7.25 -11.12
C ASP A 193 11.50 -7.41 -10.15
N LYS A 194 11.92 -6.33 -9.50
CA LYS A 194 12.96 -6.34 -8.47
C LYS A 194 12.60 -7.19 -7.26
N TYR A 195 11.35 -7.09 -6.78
CA TYR A 195 10.92 -7.90 -5.64
C TYR A 195 10.81 -9.38 -5.99
N LEU A 196 10.27 -9.69 -7.17
CA LEU A 196 10.24 -11.06 -7.69
C LEU A 196 11.65 -11.64 -7.85
N SER A 197 12.61 -10.84 -8.33
CA SER A 197 14.03 -11.24 -8.40
C SER A 197 14.59 -11.65 -7.03
N GLN A 198 14.23 -10.94 -5.97
CA GLN A 198 14.64 -11.28 -4.60
C GLN A 198 13.99 -12.55 -4.09
N ILE A 199 12.69 -12.74 -4.34
CA ILE A 199 11.94 -13.94 -3.90
C ILE A 199 12.43 -15.19 -4.64
N LEU A 200 12.58 -15.09 -5.96
CA LEU A 200 12.92 -16.21 -6.85
C LEU A 200 14.42 -16.47 -6.93
N GLU A 201 15.27 -15.56 -6.44
CA GLU A 201 16.73 -15.64 -6.54
C GLU A 201 17.23 -15.79 -8.00
N ILE A 202 16.60 -15.07 -8.95
CA ILE A 202 16.95 -15.01 -10.36
C ILE A 202 17.19 -13.57 -10.80
N PRO A 203 17.88 -13.33 -11.93
CA PRO A 203 18.09 -11.98 -12.46
C PRO A 203 16.78 -11.23 -12.74
N GLU A 204 16.73 -9.95 -12.39
CA GLU A 204 15.56 -9.09 -12.65
C GLU A 204 15.21 -9.01 -14.14
N ASP A 205 16.23 -9.02 -15.02
CA ASP A 205 16.03 -8.95 -16.45
C ASP A 205 15.31 -10.17 -17.03
N ASP A 206 15.49 -11.36 -16.44
CA ASP A 206 14.77 -12.57 -16.87
C ASP A 206 13.26 -12.43 -16.62
N ILE A 207 12.89 -11.88 -15.47
CA ILE A 207 11.49 -11.58 -15.10
C ILE A 207 10.92 -10.51 -16.03
N ARG A 208 11.67 -9.43 -16.25
CA ARG A 208 11.27 -8.32 -17.12
C ARG A 208 11.04 -8.79 -18.55
N ASN A 209 11.97 -9.55 -19.11
CA ASN A 209 11.87 -10.06 -20.49
C ASN A 209 10.67 -11.01 -20.63
N ARG A 210 10.43 -11.89 -19.63
CA ARG A 210 9.27 -12.77 -19.66
C ARG A 210 7.97 -11.99 -19.56
N ARG A 211 7.89 -11.02 -18.65
CA ARG A 211 6.73 -10.14 -18.48
C ARG A 211 6.37 -9.41 -19.77
N ILE A 212 7.37 -8.82 -20.44
CA ILE A 212 7.17 -8.12 -21.72
C ILE A 212 6.68 -9.08 -22.79
N ALA A 213 7.28 -10.27 -22.90
CA ALA A 213 6.85 -11.31 -23.84
C ALA A 213 5.39 -11.77 -23.63
N LEU A 214 4.89 -11.66 -22.41
CA LEU A 214 3.49 -11.95 -22.05
C LEU A 214 2.53 -10.76 -22.25
N GLY A 215 3.03 -9.61 -22.74
CA GLY A 215 2.23 -8.39 -22.91
C GLY A 215 1.81 -7.73 -21.60
N VAL A 216 2.46 -8.05 -20.48
CA VAL A 216 2.19 -7.43 -19.20
C VAL A 216 3.05 -6.17 -19.06
N GLU A 217 2.47 -5.03 -19.37
CA GLU A 217 3.13 -3.73 -19.27
C GLU A 217 2.76 -3.00 -17.99
N GLU A 218 3.70 -2.23 -17.44
CA GLU A 218 3.40 -1.31 -16.34
C GLU A 218 2.72 -0.07 -16.89
N LEU A 219 1.50 0.20 -16.41
CA LEU A 219 0.82 1.46 -16.71
C LEU A 219 1.53 2.61 -15.99
N SER A 220 2.20 3.45 -16.74
CA SER A 220 2.68 4.75 -16.26
C SER A 220 1.53 5.74 -16.28
N LEU A 221 1.08 6.18 -15.12
CA LEU A 221 0.03 7.20 -14.98
C LEU A 221 0.52 8.63 -15.35
N ILE A 222 1.77 8.77 -15.74
CA ILE A 222 2.34 10.08 -16.15
C ILE A 222 1.81 10.52 -17.52
N HIS A 223 1.23 9.61 -18.28
CA HIS A 223 0.78 9.86 -19.65
C HIS A 223 -0.75 9.77 -19.85
N ILE A 224 -1.51 9.83 -18.75
CA ILE A 224 -2.99 9.91 -18.81
C ILE A 224 -3.42 11.34 -18.57
#